data_821963f93a4a85384c7d4e344a77f9d3
#
_entry.id   821963f93a4a85384c7d4e344a77f9d3
#
_cell.length_a   1.000
_cell.length_b   1.000
_cell.length_c   1.000
_cell.angle_alpha   90.00
_cell.angle_beta   90.00
_cell.angle_gamma   90.00
#
_symmetry.space_group_name_H-M   'P 1'
#
loop_
_entity.id
_entity.type
_entity.pdbx_description
1 polymer ?
#
loop_
_entity_poly.entity_id
_entity_poly.type
_entity_poly.pdbx_seq_one_letter_code
_entity_poly.pdbx_strand_id
1 'polypeptide(L)'
;MAAGWGWTADRSGSRVAAVATLRPERIAELLHGYFDASDAELVEKLSMYLDLLLKWNARTNLTAIREPEEIVRRHFGESLFTAAHLPVCETLLDLGSGAGFPGLPIQLALPGLRVTLAESQNKKAAFLREAVRVLEVPVEVWGERAEKMPVGRRFDVVTLRAVDNPAAALAEARVRLATGGTIAHLAGYADEGGISYAIPGTERLRLYLLN
;
A
#
# COMPACT_ATOMS: atom_id res chain seq x y z
N MET A 1 26.24 1.11 -8.88
CA MET A 1 26.71 1.66 -7.59
C MET A 1 25.54 1.59 -6.62
N ALA A 2 25.61 0.63 -5.70
CA ALA A 2 24.57 0.40 -4.69
C ALA A 2 24.71 1.44 -3.57
N ALA A 3 23.79 2.36 -3.45
CA ALA A 3 23.67 3.24 -2.29
C ALA A 3 23.06 2.41 -1.15
N GLY A 4 23.92 1.87 -0.29
CA GLY A 4 23.53 1.13 0.88
C GLY A 4 22.72 1.99 1.85
N TRP A 5 21.82 1.38 2.58
CA TRP A 5 21.20 1.91 3.77
C TRP A 5 22.27 2.50 4.67
N GLY A 6 22.12 3.77 5.03
CA GLY A 6 23.14 4.52 5.73
C GLY A 6 23.31 4.04 7.16
N TRP A 7 24.21 3.08 7.34
CA TRP A 7 24.86 2.86 8.61
C TRP A 7 25.87 3.98 8.80
N THR A 8 25.66 4.87 9.73
CA THR A 8 26.71 5.77 10.18
C THR A 8 27.57 4.98 11.17
N ALA A 9 28.81 4.66 10.77
CA ALA A 9 29.78 4.13 11.70
C ALA A 9 30.20 5.25 12.66
N ASP A 10 30.06 5.00 13.96
CA ASP A 10 30.74 5.83 14.94
C ASP A 10 32.24 5.51 14.91
N ARG A 11 33.06 6.29 15.63
CA ARG A 11 34.53 6.10 15.69
C ARG A 11 34.95 4.78 16.33
N SER A 12 34.01 3.99 16.87
CA SER A 12 34.26 2.69 17.50
C SER A 12 33.97 1.50 16.56
N GLY A 13 33.52 1.75 15.34
CA GLY A 13 33.19 0.69 14.35
C GLY A 13 31.89 -0.07 14.66
N SER A 14 31.12 0.38 15.63
CA SER A 14 29.80 -0.18 15.96
C SER A 14 28.75 0.31 14.96
N ARG A 15 27.95 -0.61 14.40
CA ARG A 15 26.82 -0.27 13.55
C ARG A 15 25.69 0.26 14.44
N VAL A 16 25.52 1.58 14.49
CA VAL A 16 24.36 2.19 15.15
C VAL A 16 23.18 2.08 14.18
N ALA A 17 22.13 1.38 14.58
CA ALA A 17 20.86 1.39 13.84
C ALA A 17 20.34 2.83 13.81
N ALA A 18 19.95 3.32 12.63
CA ALA A 18 19.28 4.61 12.53
C ALA A 18 18.01 4.56 13.41
N VAL A 19 17.82 5.60 14.24
CA VAL A 19 16.62 5.68 15.08
C VAL A 19 15.42 5.83 14.16
N ALA A 20 14.45 4.91 14.26
CA ALA A 20 13.22 4.95 13.50
C ALA A 20 12.43 6.24 13.79
N THR A 21 11.77 6.81 12.78
CA THR A 21 10.94 8.03 12.94
C THR A 21 9.81 7.83 13.95
N LEU A 22 9.15 6.67 13.89
CA LEU A 22 8.19 6.20 14.90
C LEU A 22 8.60 4.80 15.34
N ARG A 23 8.56 4.57 16.67
CA ARG A 23 8.81 3.23 17.22
C ARG A 23 7.66 2.28 16.83
N PRO A 24 7.94 0.98 16.65
CA PRO A 24 6.93 -0.02 16.32
C PRO A 24 5.70 0.01 17.23
N GLU A 25 5.90 0.16 18.54
CA GLU A 25 4.81 0.21 19.53
C GLU A 25 3.87 1.39 19.25
N ARG A 26 4.43 2.56 18.88
CA ARG A 26 3.61 3.73 18.53
C ARG A 26 2.81 3.51 17.25
N ILE A 27 3.38 2.83 16.26
CA ILE A 27 2.67 2.44 15.05
C ILE A 27 1.50 1.50 15.37
N ALA A 28 1.73 0.48 16.21
CA ALA A 28 0.66 -0.42 16.65
C ALA A 28 -0.48 0.31 17.37
N GLU A 29 -0.15 1.25 18.28
CA GLU A 29 -1.15 2.11 18.95
C GLU A 29 -2.01 2.90 17.93
N LEU A 30 -1.37 3.51 16.93
CA LEU A 30 -2.02 4.32 15.91
C LEU A 30 -2.92 3.51 14.98
N LEU A 31 -2.63 2.23 14.80
CA LEU A 31 -3.39 1.28 13.98
C LEU A 31 -4.56 0.66 14.73
N HIS A 32 -4.64 0.86 16.05
CA HIS A 32 -5.76 0.35 16.85
C HIS A 32 -7.10 0.84 16.28
N GLY A 33 -8.02 -0.10 16.07
CA GLY A 33 -9.31 0.18 15.45
C GLY A 33 -9.35 0.04 13.91
N TYR A 34 -8.20 0.01 13.25
CA TYR A 34 -8.11 -0.30 11.81
C TYR A 34 -7.82 -1.78 11.57
N PHE A 35 -6.88 -2.32 12.35
CA PHE A 35 -6.34 -3.67 12.18
C PHE A 35 -5.73 -4.18 13.49
N ASP A 36 -5.74 -5.50 13.69
CA ASP A 36 -4.97 -6.11 14.78
C ASP A 36 -3.48 -6.15 14.39
N ALA A 37 -2.74 -5.16 14.88
CA ALA A 37 -1.31 -5.03 14.64
C ALA A 37 -0.47 -5.67 15.78
N SER A 38 -0.89 -6.82 16.28
CA SER A 38 -0.17 -7.57 17.32
C SER A 38 1.08 -8.31 16.80
N ASP A 39 1.18 -8.51 15.48
CA ASP A 39 2.36 -9.09 14.84
C ASP A 39 3.53 -8.09 14.83
N ALA A 40 4.59 -8.41 15.57
CA ALA A 40 5.78 -7.57 15.69
C ALA A 40 6.51 -7.41 14.35
N GLU A 41 6.57 -8.45 13.51
CA GLU A 41 7.21 -8.38 12.18
C GLU A 41 6.48 -7.40 11.26
N LEU A 42 5.15 -7.44 11.26
CA LEU A 42 4.32 -6.47 10.51
C LEU A 42 4.66 -5.04 10.93
N VAL A 43 4.67 -4.77 12.23
CA VAL A 43 4.86 -3.39 12.75
C VAL A 43 6.28 -2.89 12.48
N GLU A 44 7.29 -3.76 12.60
CA GLU A 44 8.67 -3.43 12.23
C GLU A 44 8.78 -3.09 10.73
N LYS A 45 8.20 -3.88 9.85
CA LYS A 45 8.18 -3.61 8.41
C LYS A 45 7.43 -2.31 8.08
N LEU A 46 6.33 -2.01 8.76
CA LEU A 46 5.63 -0.73 8.61
C LEU A 46 6.50 0.45 9.07
N SER A 47 7.29 0.30 10.14
CA SER A 47 8.24 1.32 10.58
C SER A 47 9.33 1.57 9.53
N MET A 48 9.91 0.51 8.98
CA MET A 48 10.90 0.61 7.89
C MET A 48 10.29 1.27 6.64
N TYR A 49 9.04 0.94 6.33
CA TYR A 49 8.32 1.53 5.19
C TYR A 49 8.07 3.02 5.40
N LEU A 50 7.66 3.43 6.60
CA LEU A 50 7.48 4.83 6.96
C LEU A 50 8.76 5.64 6.76
N ASP A 51 9.88 5.15 7.28
CA ASP A 51 11.18 5.83 7.16
C ASP A 51 11.60 5.97 5.69
N LEU A 52 11.44 4.91 4.89
CA LEU A 52 11.73 4.95 3.47
C LEU A 52 10.83 5.94 2.72
N LEU A 53 9.53 5.92 3.01
CA LEU A 53 8.54 6.83 2.41
C LEU A 53 8.89 8.29 2.71
N LEU A 54 9.19 8.63 3.96
CA LEU A 54 9.55 10.00 4.36
C LEU A 54 10.83 10.47 3.66
N LYS A 55 11.85 9.61 3.60
CA LYS A 55 13.11 9.89 2.91
C LYS A 55 12.89 10.21 1.43
N TRP A 56 12.06 9.43 0.74
CA TRP A 56 11.75 9.66 -0.66
C TRP A 56 10.82 10.85 -0.86
N ASN A 57 9.82 11.02 0.02
CA ASN A 57 8.83 12.08 -0.07
C ASN A 57 9.45 13.48 0.05
N ALA A 58 10.59 13.60 0.74
CA ALA A 58 11.36 14.85 0.82
C ALA A 58 11.84 15.34 -0.57
N ARG A 59 11.91 14.46 -1.58
CA ARG A 59 12.48 14.77 -2.91
C ARG A 59 11.53 14.51 -4.07
N THR A 60 10.47 13.73 -3.89
CA THR A 60 9.67 13.17 -5.01
C THR A 60 8.17 13.39 -4.91
N ASN A 61 7.66 14.01 -3.84
CA ASN A 61 6.22 14.22 -3.64
C ASN A 61 5.36 12.96 -3.87
N LEU A 62 5.72 11.87 -3.18
CA LEU A 62 5.00 10.60 -3.26
C LEU A 62 3.60 10.70 -2.65
N THR A 63 3.46 11.48 -1.57
CA THR A 63 2.19 11.78 -0.89
C THR A 63 2.17 13.22 -0.39
N ALA A 64 0.98 13.81 -0.33
CA ALA A 64 0.77 15.14 0.25
C ALA A 64 0.87 15.15 1.79
N ILE A 65 0.61 14.01 2.43
CA ILE A 65 0.70 13.88 3.89
C ILE A 65 2.18 13.80 4.28
N ARG A 66 2.58 14.63 5.25
CA ARG A 66 3.96 14.76 5.69
C ARG A 66 4.17 14.34 7.13
N GLU A 67 3.12 14.45 7.94
CA GLU A 67 3.17 14.12 9.35
C GLU A 67 3.21 12.59 9.52
N PRO A 68 4.22 12.01 10.20
CA PRO A 68 4.40 10.57 10.31
C PRO A 68 3.20 9.84 10.89
N GLU A 69 2.61 10.35 11.97
CA GLU A 69 1.43 9.72 12.58
C GLU A 69 0.20 9.77 11.67
N GLU A 70 0.04 10.84 10.89
CA GLU A 70 -1.05 10.93 9.93
C GLU A 70 -0.84 9.97 8.75
N ILE A 71 0.40 9.76 8.30
CA ILE A 71 0.74 8.71 7.32
C ILE A 71 0.31 7.34 7.85
N VAL A 72 0.63 7.04 9.10
CA VAL A 72 0.26 5.76 9.70
C VAL A 72 -1.27 5.60 9.75
N ARG A 73 -2.00 6.59 10.25
CA ARG A 73 -3.48 6.49 10.32
C ARG A 73 -4.13 6.42 8.95
N ARG A 74 -3.75 7.35 8.05
CA ARG A 74 -4.43 7.54 6.76
C ARG A 74 -3.95 6.55 5.70
N HIS A 75 -2.65 6.29 5.61
CA HIS A 75 -2.15 5.40 4.57
C HIS A 75 -2.07 3.95 5.05
N PHE A 76 -1.42 3.69 6.17
CA PHE A 76 -1.32 2.30 6.66
C PHE A 76 -2.66 1.82 7.23
N GLY A 77 -3.30 2.60 8.10
CA GLY A 77 -4.57 2.23 8.72
C GLY A 77 -5.67 1.93 7.69
N GLU A 78 -5.91 2.83 6.73
CA GLU A 78 -6.91 2.62 5.67
C GLU A 78 -6.59 1.38 4.81
N SER A 79 -5.31 1.14 4.52
CA SER A 79 -4.86 -0.03 3.75
C SER A 79 -5.03 -1.34 4.51
N LEU A 80 -4.67 -1.36 5.79
CA LEU A 80 -4.81 -2.53 6.66
C LEU A 80 -6.29 -2.82 6.99
N PHE A 81 -7.10 -1.77 7.15
CA PHE A 81 -8.56 -1.92 7.23
C PHE A 81 -9.11 -2.59 5.98
N THR A 82 -8.60 -2.21 4.81
CA THR A 82 -8.97 -2.89 3.57
C THR A 82 -8.56 -4.36 3.61
N ALA A 83 -7.33 -4.69 4.02
CA ALA A 83 -6.87 -6.07 4.15
C ALA A 83 -7.80 -6.94 5.01
N ALA A 84 -8.30 -6.40 6.13
CA ALA A 84 -9.20 -7.09 7.04
C ALA A 84 -10.60 -7.39 6.44
N HIS A 85 -10.99 -6.69 5.37
CA HIS A 85 -12.30 -6.82 4.74
C HIS A 85 -12.26 -7.49 3.36
N LEU A 86 -11.07 -7.83 2.84
CA LEU A 86 -10.97 -8.55 1.58
C LEU A 86 -11.57 -9.96 1.69
N PRO A 87 -12.22 -10.45 0.64
CA PRO A 87 -12.57 -11.87 0.56
C PRO A 87 -11.28 -12.73 0.51
N VAL A 88 -11.43 -14.01 0.76
CA VAL A 88 -10.33 -14.96 0.54
C VAL A 88 -9.91 -14.91 -0.94
N CYS A 89 -8.66 -14.61 -1.20
CA CYS A 89 -8.12 -14.42 -2.55
C CYS A 89 -6.65 -14.83 -2.60
N GLU A 90 -6.15 -15.15 -3.80
CA GLU A 90 -4.76 -15.49 -4.05
C GLU A 90 -3.98 -14.39 -4.74
N THR A 91 -4.65 -13.55 -5.52
CA THR A 91 -4.04 -12.53 -6.37
C THR A 91 -4.69 -11.17 -6.18
N LEU A 92 -3.86 -10.12 -6.09
CA LEU A 92 -4.32 -8.75 -5.98
C LEU A 92 -3.55 -7.85 -6.95
N LEU A 93 -4.30 -7.01 -7.68
CA LEU A 93 -3.76 -5.88 -8.43
C LEU A 93 -4.07 -4.58 -7.69
N ASP A 94 -3.04 -3.83 -7.32
CA ASP A 94 -3.19 -2.45 -6.85
C ASP A 94 -3.04 -1.49 -8.03
N LEU A 95 -4.13 -0.91 -8.49
CA LEU A 95 -4.19 -0.13 -9.72
C LEU A 95 -3.97 1.36 -9.43
N GLY A 96 -2.87 1.89 -9.94
CA GLY A 96 -2.42 3.24 -9.61
C GLY A 96 -1.81 3.34 -8.23
N SER A 97 -0.94 2.40 -7.87
CA SER A 97 -0.41 2.19 -6.51
C SER A 97 0.24 3.42 -5.87
N GLY A 98 0.70 4.39 -6.65
CA GLY A 98 1.33 5.61 -6.14
C GLY A 98 2.56 5.32 -5.29
N ALA A 99 2.44 5.64 -4.01
CA ALA A 99 3.45 5.29 -3.00
C ALA A 99 3.24 3.88 -2.41
N GLY A 100 2.48 2.99 -3.08
CA GLY A 100 2.24 1.60 -2.68
C GLY A 100 0.99 1.40 -1.81
N PHE A 101 0.03 2.32 -1.87
CA PHE A 101 -1.20 2.25 -1.07
C PHE A 101 -2.45 1.98 -1.93
N PRO A 102 -3.24 0.94 -1.58
CA PRO A 102 -3.14 0.12 -0.37
C PRO A 102 -2.26 -1.14 -0.49
N GLY A 103 -1.72 -1.47 -1.66
CA GLY A 103 -1.15 -2.78 -1.99
C GLY A 103 0.00 -3.26 -1.08
N LEU A 104 0.99 -2.41 -0.75
CA LEU A 104 2.12 -2.83 0.09
C LEU A 104 1.72 -3.13 1.54
N PRO A 105 0.94 -2.30 2.27
CA PRO A 105 0.48 -2.69 3.59
C PRO A 105 -0.41 -3.93 3.58
N ILE A 106 -1.22 -4.14 2.52
CA ILE A 106 -2.01 -5.37 2.35
C ILE A 106 -1.08 -6.59 2.24
N GLN A 107 -0.02 -6.51 1.41
CA GLN A 107 0.97 -7.60 1.30
C GLN A 107 1.66 -7.89 2.62
N LEU A 108 1.99 -6.86 3.40
CA LEU A 108 2.62 -7.04 4.71
C LEU A 108 1.69 -7.77 5.70
N ALA A 109 0.40 -7.45 5.68
CA ALA A 109 -0.60 -8.08 6.53
C ALA A 109 -1.02 -9.48 6.04
N LEU A 110 -0.95 -9.73 4.75
CA LEU A 110 -1.36 -10.99 4.10
C LEU A 110 -0.20 -11.56 3.27
N PRO A 111 0.84 -12.13 3.90
CA PRO A 111 2.07 -12.53 3.21
C PRO A 111 1.89 -13.64 2.18
N GLY A 112 0.81 -14.42 2.27
CA GLY A 112 0.45 -15.46 1.29
C GLY A 112 -0.19 -14.91 0.00
N LEU A 113 -0.58 -13.63 -0.04
CA LEU A 113 -1.20 -13.01 -1.20
C LEU A 113 -0.15 -12.65 -2.25
N ARG A 114 -0.43 -12.90 -3.52
CA ARG A 114 0.41 -12.45 -4.64
C ARG A 114 -0.03 -11.08 -5.12
N VAL A 115 0.71 -10.04 -4.75
CA VAL A 115 0.39 -8.65 -5.06
C VAL A 115 1.17 -8.15 -6.26
N THR A 116 0.48 -7.46 -7.18
CA THR A 116 1.06 -6.69 -8.27
C THR A 116 0.71 -5.21 -8.08
N LEU A 117 1.72 -4.35 -8.04
CA LEU A 117 1.57 -2.89 -7.95
C LEU A 117 1.71 -2.29 -9.34
N ALA A 118 0.64 -1.71 -9.89
CA ALA A 118 0.67 -1.03 -11.19
C ALA A 118 0.83 0.49 -11.00
N GLU A 119 1.98 1.02 -11.43
CA GLU A 119 2.27 2.45 -11.35
C GLU A 119 3.06 2.91 -12.58
N SER A 120 2.48 3.83 -13.36
CA SER A 120 3.05 4.26 -14.63
C SER A 120 4.07 5.41 -14.50
N GLN A 121 4.08 6.13 -13.39
CA GLN A 121 5.04 7.21 -13.16
C GLN A 121 6.40 6.64 -12.75
N ASN A 122 7.42 6.81 -13.57
CA ASN A 122 8.75 6.22 -13.38
C ASN A 122 9.35 6.48 -11.98
N LYS A 123 9.16 7.67 -11.41
CA LYS A 123 9.70 8.00 -10.08
C LYS A 123 9.00 7.21 -8.98
N LYS A 124 7.67 7.07 -9.06
CA LYS A 124 6.89 6.26 -8.11
C LYS A 124 7.18 4.78 -8.26
N ALA A 125 7.27 4.28 -9.50
CA ALA A 125 7.65 2.89 -9.76
C ALA A 125 9.08 2.56 -9.26
N ALA A 126 10.01 3.51 -9.35
CA ALA A 126 11.35 3.34 -8.77
C ALA A 126 11.30 3.25 -7.24
N PHE A 127 10.50 4.10 -6.59
CA PHE A 127 10.25 4.00 -5.16
C PHE A 127 9.67 2.63 -4.77
N LEU A 128 8.64 2.17 -5.49
CA LEU A 128 8.01 0.87 -5.22
C LEU A 128 9.00 -0.29 -5.31
N ARG A 129 9.88 -0.30 -6.33
CA ARG A 129 10.92 -1.33 -6.44
C ARG A 129 11.91 -1.29 -5.28
N GLU A 130 12.28 -0.10 -4.80
CA GLU A 130 13.12 0.01 -3.61
C GLU A 130 12.37 -0.45 -2.35
N ALA A 131 11.11 -0.07 -2.19
CA ALA A 131 10.29 -0.48 -1.05
C ALA A 131 10.14 -2.01 -1.00
N VAL A 132 9.79 -2.65 -2.11
CA VAL A 132 9.70 -4.12 -2.23
C VAL A 132 11.01 -4.80 -1.82
N ARG A 133 12.14 -4.29 -2.31
CA ARG A 133 13.47 -4.83 -1.97
C ARG A 133 13.81 -4.67 -0.50
N VAL A 134 13.50 -3.50 0.08
CA VAL A 134 13.82 -3.17 1.47
C VAL A 134 12.96 -3.94 2.46
N LEU A 135 11.68 -4.10 2.13
CA LEU A 135 10.72 -4.83 2.96
C LEU A 135 10.81 -6.35 2.76
N GLU A 136 11.63 -6.79 1.79
CA GLU A 136 11.83 -8.21 1.45
C GLU A 136 10.51 -8.94 1.21
N VAL A 137 9.61 -8.32 0.40
CA VAL A 137 8.30 -8.89 0.07
C VAL A 137 8.24 -9.37 -1.38
N PRO A 138 7.53 -10.48 -1.69
CA PRO A 138 7.45 -11.05 -3.04
C PRO A 138 6.40 -10.31 -3.90
N VAL A 139 6.56 -8.99 -4.06
CA VAL A 139 5.63 -8.12 -4.81
C VAL A 139 6.17 -7.82 -6.19
N GLU A 140 5.33 -7.95 -7.20
CA GLU A 140 5.64 -7.49 -8.55
C GLU A 140 5.34 -5.99 -8.70
N VAL A 141 6.26 -5.24 -9.30
CA VAL A 141 6.04 -3.84 -9.68
C VAL A 141 5.90 -3.73 -11.20
N TRP A 142 4.68 -3.53 -11.66
CA TRP A 142 4.36 -3.23 -13.05
C TRP A 142 4.54 -1.73 -13.32
N GLY A 143 5.65 -1.37 -13.95
CA GLY A 143 6.08 0.03 -14.14
C GLY A 143 5.46 0.74 -15.35
N GLU A 144 4.29 0.28 -15.81
CA GLU A 144 3.56 0.85 -16.95
C GLU A 144 2.07 1.01 -16.61
N ARG A 145 1.29 1.55 -17.53
CA ARG A 145 -0.17 1.57 -17.40
C ARG A 145 -0.72 0.14 -17.36
N ALA A 146 -1.75 -0.10 -16.56
CA ALA A 146 -2.36 -1.42 -16.41
C ALA A 146 -2.95 -1.94 -17.74
N GLU A 147 -3.43 -1.05 -18.60
CA GLU A 147 -3.97 -1.37 -19.93
C GLU A 147 -2.93 -2.06 -20.83
N LYS A 148 -1.63 -1.90 -20.52
CA LYS A 148 -0.53 -2.57 -21.25
C LYS A 148 -0.21 -3.97 -20.71
N MET A 149 -0.82 -4.41 -19.63
CA MET A 149 -0.66 -5.77 -19.15
C MET A 149 -1.15 -6.77 -20.22
N PRO A 150 -0.60 -7.97 -20.27
CA PRO A 150 -1.04 -9.01 -21.20
C PRO A 150 -2.56 -9.21 -21.18
N VAL A 151 -3.15 -9.39 -22.35
CA VAL A 151 -4.56 -9.72 -22.49
C VAL A 151 -4.85 -11.01 -21.74
N GLY A 152 -5.89 -11.02 -20.91
CA GLY A 152 -6.24 -12.19 -20.10
C GLY A 152 -5.56 -12.26 -18.73
N ARG A 153 -4.60 -11.39 -18.42
CA ARG A 153 -4.11 -11.30 -17.04
C ARG A 153 -5.21 -10.75 -16.13
N ARG A 154 -5.62 -11.56 -15.16
CA ARG A 154 -6.74 -11.30 -14.25
C ARG A 154 -6.30 -11.52 -12.80
N PHE A 155 -7.04 -10.88 -11.88
CA PHE A 155 -6.78 -10.90 -10.44
C PHE A 155 -8.08 -11.14 -9.68
N ASP A 156 -8.00 -11.83 -8.55
CA ASP A 156 -9.15 -12.08 -7.69
C ASP A 156 -9.66 -10.79 -7.04
N VAL A 157 -8.72 -9.89 -6.73
CA VAL A 157 -9.02 -8.56 -6.18
C VAL A 157 -8.29 -7.49 -6.98
N VAL A 158 -8.99 -6.38 -7.25
CA VAL A 158 -8.38 -5.15 -7.76
C VAL A 158 -8.65 -4.03 -6.77
N THR A 159 -7.60 -3.37 -6.28
CA THR A 159 -7.73 -2.23 -5.37
C THR A 159 -7.63 -0.90 -6.13
N LEU A 160 -8.43 0.08 -5.72
CA LEU A 160 -8.43 1.46 -6.23
C LEU A 160 -8.43 2.43 -5.04
N ARG A 161 -7.52 3.41 -5.07
CA ARG A 161 -7.46 4.48 -4.08
C ARG A 161 -6.94 5.78 -4.71
N ALA A 162 -7.68 6.88 -4.48
CA ALA A 162 -7.28 8.24 -4.90
C ALA A 162 -6.84 8.34 -6.38
N VAL A 163 -7.60 7.71 -7.28
CA VAL A 163 -7.34 7.76 -8.72
C VAL A 163 -7.91 9.04 -9.35
N ASP A 164 -7.17 9.63 -10.29
CA ASP A 164 -7.54 10.92 -10.91
C ASP A 164 -8.84 10.81 -11.75
N ASN A 165 -9.08 9.68 -12.39
CA ASN A 165 -10.28 9.39 -13.15
C ASN A 165 -10.94 8.10 -12.67
N PRO A 166 -11.85 8.16 -11.67
CA PRO A 166 -12.48 6.98 -11.09
C PRO A 166 -13.22 6.11 -12.11
N ALA A 167 -13.94 6.71 -13.05
CA ALA A 167 -14.70 5.96 -14.05
C ALA A 167 -13.80 5.13 -14.97
N ALA A 168 -12.70 5.71 -15.46
CA ALA A 168 -11.73 4.99 -16.28
C ALA A 168 -11.00 3.91 -15.46
N ALA A 169 -10.65 4.20 -14.21
CA ALA A 169 -9.99 3.24 -13.32
C ALA A 169 -10.91 2.05 -13.00
N LEU A 170 -12.19 2.28 -12.73
CA LEU A 170 -13.17 1.22 -12.52
C LEU A 170 -13.39 0.38 -13.78
N ALA A 171 -13.44 1.00 -14.97
CA ALA A 171 -13.53 0.26 -16.23
C ALA A 171 -12.32 -0.67 -16.42
N GLU A 172 -11.09 -0.18 -16.17
CA GLU A 172 -9.88 -1.02 -16.26
C GLU A 172 -9.85 -2.09 -15.16
N ALA A 173 -10.28 -1.75 -13.94
CA ALA A 173 -10.38 -2.74 -12.86
C ALA A 173 -11.28 -3.90 -13.24
N ARG A 174 -12.45 -3.64 -13.86
CA ARG A 174 -13.35 -4.69 -14.36
C ARG A 174 -12.69 -5.54 -15.46
N VAL A 175 -11.91 -4.92 -16.34
CA VAL A 175 -11.13 -5.65 -17.36
C VAL A 175 -10.10 -6.57 -16.71
N ARG A 176 -9.51 -6.19 -15.58
CA ARG A 176 -8.48 -6.96 -14.84
C ARG A 176 -9.03 -7.93 -13.81
N LEU A 177 -10.34 -7.89 -13.55
CA LEU A 177 -10.97 -8.74 -12.56
C LEU A 177 -11.16 -10.16 -13.10
N ALA A 178 -10.87 -11.16 -12.28
CA ALA A 178 -11.21 -12.56 -12.54
C ALA A 178 -12.73 -12.77 -12.40
N THR A 179 -13.25 -13.85 -12.97
CA THR A 179 -14.67 -14.21 -12.78
C THR A 179 -14.96 -14.46 -11.30
N GLY A 180 -15.94 -13.76 -10.75
CA GLY A 180 -16.27 -13.82 -9.32
C GLY A 180 -15.32 -13.04 -8.41
N GLY A 181 -14.43 -12.24 -9.00
CA GLY A 181 -13.52 -11.36 -8.23
C GLY A 181 -14.20 -10.13 -7.66
N THR A 182 -13.46 -9.36 -6.88
CA THR A 182 -13.95 -8.19 -6.15
C THR A 182 -13.08 -6.96 -6.41
N ILE A 183 -13.69 -5.80 -6.66
CA ILE A 183 -13.00 -4.51 -6.65
C ILE A 183 -13.12 -3.91 -5.25
N ALA A 184 -12.00 -3.62 -4.60
CA ALA A 184 -11.93 -2.92 -3.33
C ALA A 184 -11.59 -1.44 -3.59
N HIS A 185 -12.62 -0.58 -3.56
CA HIS A 185 -12.52 0.84 -3.88
C HIS A 185 -12.60 1.70 -2.64
N LEU A 186 -11.51 2.41 -2.33
CA LEU A 186 -11.48 3.41 -1.26
C LEU A 186 -11.85 4.77 -1.86
N ALA A 187 -13.08 5.20 -1.61
CA ALA A 187 -13.63 6.42 -2.18
C ALA A 187 -14.54 7.18 -1.20
N GLY A 188 -14.73 8.46 -1.45
CA GLY A 188 -15.67 9.28 -0.66
C GLY A 188 -17.13 8.91 -0.92
N TYR A 189 -17.43 8.58 -2.16
CA TYR A 189 -18.74 8.11 -2.60
C TYR A 189 -18.57 7.19 -3.81
N ALA A 190 -19.29 6.08 -3.82
CA ALA A 190 -19.42 5.21 -4.98
C ALA A 190 -20.89 4.83 -5.15
N ASP A 191 -21.44 5.10 -6.34
CA ASP A 191 -22.85 4.85 -6.68
C ASP A 191 -22.99 3.54 -7.49
N GLU A 192 -22.20 2.52 -7.17
CA GLU A 192 -22.12 1.33 -8.02
C GLU A 192 -22.66 0.05 -7.36
N GLY A 193 -23.34 0.19 -6.24
CA GLY A 193 -23.81 -0.97 -5.46
C GLY A 193 -22.66 -1.66 -4.68
N GLY A 194 -22.92 -2.83 -4.13
CA GLY A 194 -21.95 -3.57 -3.35
C GLY A 194 -22.05 -3.34 -1.84
N ILE A 195 -21.09 -3.91 -1.11
CA ILE A 195 -21.00 -3.77 0.35
C ILE A 195 -20.08 -2.61 0.67
N SER A 196 -20.46 -1.77 1.63
CA SER A 196 -19.60 -0.66 2.05
C SER A 196 -19.33 -0.64 3.54
N TYR A 197 -18.11 -0.29 3.91
CA TYR A 197 -17.65 -0.19 5.29
C TYR A 197 -17.17 1.23 5.59
N ALA A 198 -17.58 1.75 6.75
CA ALA A 198 -17.05 3.02 7.25
C ALA A 198 -15.63 2.79 7.78
N ILE A 199 -14.68 3.55 7.26
CA ILE A 199 -13.28 3.46 7.70
C ILE A 199 -13.13 4.26 9.00
N PRO A 200 -12.51 3.70 10.06
CA PRO A 200 -12.26 4.44 11.30
C PRO A 200 -11.50 5.75 11.07
N GLY A 201 -11.79 6.75 11.88
CA GLY A 201 -11.07 8.04 11.86
C GLY A 201 -11.34 8.93 10.65
N THR A 202 -12.30 8.58 9.78
CA THR A 202 -12.72 9.43 8.66
C THR A 202 -14.22 9.29 8.36
N GLU A 203 -14.89 10.43 8.16
CA GLU A 203 -16.30 10.46 7.71
C GLU A 203 -16.40 10.56 6.18
N ARG A 204 -15.29 10.86 5.50
CA ARG A 204 -15.26 11.19 4.07
C ARG A 204 -14.82 10.04 3.18
N LEU A 205 -14.29 8.97 3.74
CA LEU A 205 -13.76 7.83 3.00
C LEU A 205 -14.44 6.54 3.46
N ARG A 206 -14.84 5.72 2.52
CA ARG A 206 -15.40 4.38 2.75
C ARG A 206 -14.67 3.36 1.90
N LEU A 207 -14.66 2.13 2.36
CA LEU A 207 -14.29 0.98 1.55
C LEU A 207 -15.56 0.41 0.90
N TYR A 208 -15.56 0.30 -0.41
CA TYR A 208 -16.61 -0.36 -1.19
C TYR A 208 -16.06 -1.65 -1.78
N LEU A 209 -16.78 -2.75 -1.60
CA LEU A 209 -16.50 -4.04 -2.26
C LEU A 209 -17.55 -4.25 -3.35
N LEU A 210 -17.09 -4.22 -4.60
CA LEU A 210 -17.90 -4.31 -5.80
C LEU A 210 -17.58 -5.63 -6.52
N ASN A 211 -18.62 -6.37 -6.92
CA ASN A 211 -18.50 -7.65 -7.63
C ASN A 211 -18.83 -7.47 -9.12
#